data_9dad312c7054ec75e543c3ecb2e42fbe
#
_entry.id   9dad312c7054ec75e543c3ecb2e42fbe
#
_cell.length_a   1.000
_cell.length_b   1.000
_cell.length_c   1.000
_cell.angle_alpha   90.00
_cell.angle_beta   90.00
_cell.angle_gamma   90.00
#
_symmetry.space_group_name_H-M   'P 1'
#
loop_
_entity.id
_entity.type
_entity.pdbx_description
1 polymer ?
#
loop_
_entity_poly.entity_id
_entity_poly.type
_entity_poly.pdbx_seq_one_letter_code
_entity_poly.pdbx_strand_id
1 'polypeptide(L)'
;MAKTKYLDPIAYMTGRISNKGRKPVISRHKIYRDENGQIIGEGPNESYVLKHPRNYEKKPMKSGELKTTEAFRQAIEQFNLDKQNPERLAYWKNRFQAQLTNGDPEAPIDPNTKAPRIYARFDMFVRAILQRQFIKG
;
A
#
# COMPACT_ATOMS: atom_id res chain seq x y z
N MET A 1 20.48 25.08 21.05
CA MET A 1 20.04 24.24 19.94
C MET A 1 18.90 23.38 20.31
N ALA A 2 17.91 23.51 19.56
CA ALA A 2 16.80 22.60 19.73
C ALA A 2 17.25 21.21 19.35
N LYS A 3 17.31 20.37 20.28
CA LYS A 3 17.46 18.98 19.96
C LYS A 3 16.18 18.43 19.55
N THR A 4 16.14 17.99 18.36
CA THR A 4 15.06 17.16 17.99
C THR A 4 15.24 15.84 18.69
N LYS A 5 14.51 15.70 19.73
CA LYS A 5 14.42 14.40 20.31
C LYS A 5 13.33 13.65 19.65
N TYR A 6 13.72 12.75 18.86
CA TYR A 6 12.78 11.79 18.38
C TYR A 6 12.48 10.87 19.52
N LEU A 7 11.23 10.91 19.97
CA LEU A 7 10.81 9.98 20.96
C LEU A 7 10.97 8.58 20.41
N ASP A 8 11.65 7.80 21.14
CA ASP A 8 11.86 6.43 20.79
C ASP A 8 10.71 5.59 21.35
N PRO A 9 10.13 4.66 20.59
CA PRO A 9 10.39 4.44 19.18
C PRO A 9 9.61 5.40 18.28
N ILE A 10 10.29 5.95 17.31
CA ILE A 10 9.64 6.75 16.28
C ILE A 10 9.21 5.84 15.16
N ALA A 11 7.91 5.82 14.89
CA ALA A 11 7.34 4.97 13.83
C ALA A 11 7.71 5.49 12.44
N TYR A 12 7.86 6.80 12.32
CA TYR A 12 8.28 7.43 11.08
C TYR A 12 8.86 8.80 11.38
N MET A 13 9.65 9.29 10.44
CA MET A 13 10.08 10.68 10.46
C MET A 13 10.04 11.24 9.04
N THR A 14 9.76 12.53 8.94
CA THR A 14 9.74 13.25 7.67
C THR A 14 10.68 14.43 7.77
N GLY A 15 11.25 14.82 6.63
CA GLY A 15 12.11 15.97 6.62
C GLY A 15 12.64 16.29 5.24
N ARG A 16 13.30 17.44 5.17
CA ARG A 16 14.04 17.83 3.97
C ARG A 16 15.51 17.70 4.24
N ILE A 17 16.21 17.19 3.25
CA ILE A 17 17.67 17.16 3.31
C ILE A 17 18.22 18.57 3.06
N SER A 18 17.49 19.38 2.29
CA SER A 18 17.91 20.73 1.95
C SER A 18 16.71 21.59 1.56
N ASN A 19 16.83 22.88 1.78
CA ASN A 19 15.78 23.85 1.38
C ASN A 19 15.80 24.16 -0.13
N LYS A 20 16.81 23.69 -0.83
CA LYS A 20 16.97 24.01 -2.27
C LYS A 20 16.44 22.88 -3.13
N GLY A 21 15.12 22.69 -3.13
CA GLY A 21 14.47 21.80 -4.08
C GLY A 21 14.62 20.31 -3.83
N ARG A 22 15.25 19.91 -2.74
CA ARG A 22 15.33 18.50 -2.40
C ARG A 22 13.98 18.01 -1.88
N LYS A 23 13.65 16.78 -2.25
CA LYS A 23 12.38 16.18 -1.88
C LYS A 23 12.39 15.75 -0.43
N PRO A 24 11.27 15.87 0.27
CA PRO A 24 11.18 15.31 1.61
C PRO A 24 11.33 13.80 1.60
N VAL A 25 11.93 13.28 2.64
CA VAL A 25 12.11 11.84 2.84
C VAL A 25 11.22 11.39 3.99
N ILE A 26 10.51 10.31 3.78
CA ILE A 26 9.70 9.68 4.81
C ILE A 26 10.30 8.32 5.11
N SER A 27 10.63 8.10 6.38
CA SER A 27 11.07 6.78 6.86
C SER A 27 10.09 6.30 7.90
N ARG A 28 9.65 5.06 7.79
CA ARG A 28 8.71 4.51 8.76
C ARG A 28 8.95 3.03 8.97
N HIS A 29 8.60 2.59 10.17
CA HIS A 29 8.57 1.18 10.52
C HIS A 29 7.25 0.56 10.07
N LYS A 30 7.33 -0.54 9.35
CA LYS A 30 6.13 -1.20 8.85
C LYS A 30 5.51 -2.06 9.93
N ILE A 31 4.23 -1.84 10.17
CA ILE A 31 3.47 -2.59 11.17
C ILE A 31 2.32 -3.30 10.47
N TYR A 32 2.21 -4.60 10.67
CA TYR A 32 1.13 -5.39 10.11
C TYR A 32 -0.09 -5.33 11.03
N ARG A 33 -1.26 -5.08 10.46
CA ARG A 33 -2.51 -5.00 11.21
C ARG A 33 -3.56 -5.90 10.58
N ASP A 34 -4.45 -6.41 11.41
CA ASP A 34 -5.59 -7.20 10.96
C ASP A 34 -6.76 -6.30 10.52
N GLU A 35 -7.90 -6.91 10.21
CA GLU A 35 -9.09 -6.18 9.77
C GLU A 35 -9.70 -5.30 10.86
N ASN A 36 -9.37 -5.53 12.12
CA ASN A 36 -9.84 -4.73 13.26
C ASN A 36 -8.84 -3.63 13.63
N GLY A 37 -7.72 -3.54 12.93
CA GLY A 37 -6.69 -2.57 13.19
C GLY A 37 -5.70 -2.96 14.28
N GLN A 38 -5.79 -4.19 14.79
CA GLN A 38 -4.88 -4.68 15.82
C GLN A 38 -3.54 -5.08 15.22
N ILE A 39 -2.47 -4.82 15.96
CA ILE A 39 -1.12 -5.14 15.52
C ILE A 39 -0.90 -6.64 15.62
N ILE A 40 -0.55 -7.28 14.51
CA ILE A 40 -0.30 -8.72 14.43
C ILE A 40 1.17 -9.04 14.12
N GLY A 41 1.98 -8.04 13.82
CA GLY A 41 3.40 -8.25 13.54
C GLY A 41 4.08 -6.97 13.14
N GLU A 42 5.41 -7.03 13.01
CA GLU A 42 6.22 -5.90 12.60
C GLU A 42 7.06 -6.28 11.37
N GLY A 43 7.21 -5.33 10.47
CA GLY A 43 8.01 -5.49 9.28
C GLY A 43 9.27 -4.64 9.32
N PRO A 44 10.04 -4.62 8.22
CA PRO A 44 11.24 -3.80 8.13
C PRO A 44 10.92 -2.31 8.07
N ASN A 45 11.92 -1.48 8.36
CA ASN A 45 11.81 -0.04 8.13
C ASN A 45 11.84 0.25 6.65
N GLU A 46 11.01 1.21 6.24
CA GLU A 46 10.92 1.64 4.84
C GLU A 46 11.17 3.13 4.74
N SER A 47 11.86 3.54 3.68
CA SER A 47 12.13 4.95 3.40
C SER A 47 11.60 5.33 2.02
N TYR A 48 10.96 6.47 1.94
CA TYR A 48 10.36 6.98 0.72
C TYR A 48 10.81 8.40 0.44
N VAL A 49 11.04 8.70 -0.82
CA VAL A 49 11.28 10.07 -1.27
C VAL A 49 10.01 10.56 -1.97
N LEU A 50 9.42 11.63 -1.44
CA LEU A 50 8.24 12.21 -2.05
C LEU A 50 8.61 12.94 -3.33
N LYS A 51 7.87 12.66 -4.40
CA LYS A 51 8.05 13.32 -5.68
C LYS A 51 7.10 14.50 -5.79
N HIS A 52 7.45 15.47 -6.65
CA HIS A 52 6.55 16.57 -6.96
C HIS A 52 5.30 16.03 -7.65
N PRO A 53 4.14 16.66 -7.41
CA PRO A 53 2.92 16.27 -8.10
C PRO A 53 3.07 16.39 -9.61
N ARG A 54 2.48 15.46 -10.33
CA ARG A 54 2.47 15.47 -11.78
C ARG A 54 1.49 16.53 -12.28
N ASN A 55 1.93 17.30 -13.24
CA ASN A 55 1.02 18.23 -13.92
C ASN A 55 0.35 17.52 -15.10
N TYR A 56 -0.91 17.16 -14.94
CA TYR A 56 -1.65 16.40 -15.94
C TYR A 56 -2.03 17.23 -17.18
N GLU A 57 -1.97 18.55 -17.09
CA GLU A 57 -2.16 19.41 -18.28
C GLU A 57 -0.99 19.27 -19.24
N LYS A 58 0.24 19.26 -18.71
CA LYS A 58 1.46 19.11 -19.51
C LYS A 58 1.77 17.66 -19.85
N LYS A 59 1.42 16.75 -18.96
CA LYS A 59 1.68 15.31 -19.12
C LYS A 59 0.40 14.53 -18.84
N PRO A 60 -0.51 14.47 -19.81
CA PRO A 60 -1.76 13.73 -19.61
C PRO A 60 -1.51 12.24 -19.38
N MET A 61 -2.47 11.58 -18.80
CA MET A 61 -2.40 10.14 -18.53
C MET A 61 -2.37 9.35 -19.83
N LYS A 62 -1.48 8.38 -19.88
CA LYS A 62 -1.44 7.41 -20.98
C LYS A 62 -2.58 6.40 -20.83
N SER A 63 -2.88 5.70 -21.92
CA SER A 63 -3.97 4.69 -21.90
C SER A 63 -3.79 3.61 -20.82
N GLY A 64 -2.55 3.16 -20.60
CA GLY A 64 -2.26 2.20 -19.55
C GLY A 64 -2.52 2.74 -18.15
N GLU A 65 -2.23 4.01 -17.92
CA GLU A 65 -2.51 4.68 -16.63
C GLU A 65 -4.01 4.83 -16.40
N LEU A 66 -4.76 5.18 -17.46
CA LEU A 66 -6.21 5.29 -17.38
C LEU A 66 -6.84 3.93 -17.05
N LYS A 67 -6.36 2.86 -17.68
CA LYS A 67 -6.83 1.51 -17.40
C LYS A 67 -6.57 1.11 -15.94
N THR A 68 -5.38 1.42 -15.43
CA THR A 68 -5.01 1.14 -14.04
C THR A 68 -5.89 1.92 -13.06
N THR A 69 -6.13 3.20 -13.34
CA THR A 69 -6.98 4.06 -12.51
C THR A 69 -8.42 3.56 -12.49
N GLU A 70 -8.95 3.18 -13.64
CA GLU A 70 -10.30 2.63 -13.74
C GLU A 70 -10.43 1.31 -12.99
N ALA A 71 -9.43 0.43 -13.11
CA ALA A 71 -9.41 -0.83 -12.39
C ALA A 71 -9.35 -0.61 -10.88
N PHE A 72 -8.64 0.41 -10.41
CA PHE A 72 -8.58 0.76 -9.00
C PHE A 72 -9.95 1.22 -8.49
N ARG A 73 -10.65 2.06 -9.25
CA ARG A 73 -11.99 2.52 -8.91
C ARG A 73 -12.96 1.34 -8.81
N GLN A 74 -12.92 0.46 -9.80
CA GLN A 74 -13.75 -0.75 -9.81
C GLN A 74 -13.44 -1.67 -8.62
N ALA A 75 -12.17 -1.76 -8.25
CA ALA A 75 -11.76 -2.56 -7.10
C ALA A 75 -12.35 -2.03 -5.80
N ILE A 76 -12.35 -0.71 -5.61
CA ILE A 76 -12.95 -0.08 -4.43
C ILE A 76 -14.45 -0.38 -4.37
N GLU A 77 -15.15 -0.23 -5.50
CA GLU A 77 -16.59 -0.50 -5.58
C GLU A 77 -16.90 -1.97 -5.26
N GLN A 78 -16.13 -2.89 -5.85
CA GLN A 78 -16.33 -4.32 -5.61
C GLN A 78 -16.04 -4.68 -4.15
N PHE A 79 -15.00 -4.11 -3.55
CA PHE A 79 -14.70 -4.36 -2.15
C PHE A 79 -15.81 -3.87 -1.23
N ASN A 80 -16.40 -2.72 -1.54
CA ASN A 80 -17.53 -2.20 -0.77
C ASN A 80 -18.74 -3.13 -0.85
N LEU A 81 -18.97 -3.73 -2.00
CA LEU A 81 -20.01 -4.75 -2.15
C LEU A 81 -19.69 -6.04 -1.39
N ASP A 82 -18.44 -6.48 -1.46
CA ASP A 82 -18.01 -7.69 -0.76
C ASP A 82 -18.09 -7.56 0.76
N LYS A 83 -17.85 -6.36 1.29
CA LYS A 83 -18.00 -6.11 2.73
C LYS A 83 -19.42 -6.33 3.25
N GLN A 84 -20.40 -6.15 2.39
CA GLN A 84 -21.80 -6.34 2.75
C GLN A 84 -22.22 -7.81 2.75
N ASN A 85 -21.40 -8.67 2.14
CA ASN A 85 -21.66 -10.10 2.06
C ASN A 85 -20.75 -10.83 3.07
N PRO A 86 -21.31 -11.47 4.12
CA PRO A 86 -20.51 -12.13 5.14
C PRO A 86 -19.60 -13.23 4.60
N GLU A 87 -20.07 -13.99 3.61
CA GLU A 87 -19.28 -15.07 3.01
C GLU A 87 -18.06 -14.53 2.25
N ARG A 88 -18.26 -13.46 1.48
CA ARG A 88 -17.17 -12.82 0.74
C ARG A 88 -16.19 -12.17 1.69
N LEU A 89 -16.68 -11.55 2.74
CA LEU A 89 -15.81 -10.94 3.75
C LEU A 89 -14.95 -12.00 4.45
N ALA A 90 -15.54 -13.13 4.82
CA ALA A 90 -14.81 -14.25 5.43
C ALA A 90 -13.74 -14.80 4.48
N TYR A 91 -14.07 -14.95 3.20
CA TYR A 91 -13.13 -15.37 2.17
C TYR A 91 -11.91 -14.45 2.12
N TRP A 92 -12.13 -13.14 2.09
CA TRP A 92 -11.06 -12.16 2.03
C TRP A 92 -10.21 -12.14 3.31
N LYS A 93 -10.84 -12.30 4.47
CA LYS A 93 -10.12 -12.36 5.75
C LYS A 93 -9.19 -13.56 5.82
N ASN A 94 -9.68 -14.73 5.40
CA ASN A 94 -8.87 -15.94 5.37
C ASN A 94 -7.70 -15.81 4.39
N ARG A 95 -7.96 -15.23 3.23
CA ARG A 95 -6.93 -15.02 2.21
C ARG A 95 -5.87 -14.01 2.68
N PHE A 96 -6.29 -12.96 3.38
CA PHE A 96 -5.37 -11.99 3.96
C PHE A 96 -4.45 -12.64 5.01
N GLN A 97 -4.99 -13.46 5.88
CA GLN A 97 -4.17 -14.16 6.88
C GLN A 97 -3.16 -15.10 6.22
N ALA A 98 -3.60 -15.81 5.19
CA ALA A 98 -2.71 -16.72 4.46
C ALA A 98 -1.56 -15.97 3.77
N GLN A 99 -1.82 -14.79 3.21
CA GLN A 99 -0.78 -14.02 2.52
C GLN A 99 0.30 -13.49 3.45
N LEU A 100 0.00 -13.30 4.73
CA LEU A 100 0.99 -12.83 5.69
C LEU A 100 2.16 -13.82 5.87
N THR A 101 1.93 -15.10 5.61
CA THR A 101 2.96 -16.13 5.72
C THR A 101 3.78 -16.29 4.45
N ASN A 102 3.11 -16.49 3.31
CA ASN A 102 3.79 -16.87 2.06
C ASN A 102 3.57 -15.89 0.91
N GLY A 103 2.75 -14.86 1.11
CA GLY A 103 2.31 -14.00 0.04
C GLY A 103 1.20 -14.64 -0.79
N ASP A 104 0.47 -13.82 -1.52
CA ASP A 104 -0.61 -14.28 -2.38
C ASP A 104 -0.08 -14.38 -3.82
N PRO A 105 -0.35 -15.49 -4.54
CA PRO A 105 0.16 -15.64 -5.91
C PRO A 105 -0.38 -14.60 -6.89
N GLU A 106 -1.52 -13.96 -6.60
CA GLU A 106 -2.04 -12.88 -7.43
C GLU A 106 -1.50 -11.51 -7.05
N ALA A 107 -0.76 -11.40 -5.95
CA ALA A 107 -0.16 -10.13 -5.54
C ALA A 107 0.97 -9.73 -6.48
N PRO A 108 1.21 -8.42 -6.65
CA PRO A 108 2.35 -7.95 -7.42
C PRO A 108 3.66 -8.47 -6.87
N ILE A 109 4.60 -8.78 -7.76
CA ILE A 109 5.92 -9.23 -7.35
C ILE A 109 6.75 -8.03 -6.92
N ASP A 110 7.35 -8.12 -5.74
CA ASP A 110 8.28 -7.11 -5.26
C ASP A 110 9.60 -7.25 -6.01
N PRO A 111 10.06 -6.20 -6.72
CA PRO A 111 11.29 -6.28 -7.50
C PRO A 111 12.53 -6.51 -6.63
N ASN A 112 12.50 -6.15 -5.37
CA ASN A 112 13.64 -6.32 -4.48
C ASN A 112 13.79 -7.75 -3.96
N THR A 113 12.67 -8.37 -3.59
CA THR A 113 12.66 -9.73 -3.04
C THR A 113 12.33 -10.80 -4.08
N LYS A 114 11.79 -10.38 -5.24
CA LYS A 114 11.31 -11.26 -6.32
C LYS A 114 10.24 -12.25 -5.85
N ALA A 115 9.56 -11.92 -4.77
CA ALA A 115 8.46 -12.71 -4.20
C ALA A 115 7.18 -11.87 -4.19
N PRO A 116 6.01 -12.50 -4.05
CA PRO A 116 4.77 -11.75 -3.95
C PRO A 116 4.80 -10.76 -2.78
N ARG A 117 4.32 -9.56 -3.03
CA ARG A 117 4.32 -8.51 -2.03
C ARG A 117 3.35 -8.86 -0.89
N ILE A 118 3.81 -8.71 0.35
CA ILE A 118 2.99 -8.92 1.53
C ILE A 118 2.39 -7.59 1.97
N TYR A 119 1.05 -7.55 2.05
CA TYR A 119 0.33 -6.35 2.45
C TYR A 119 0.10 -6.34 3.95
N ALA A 120 0.38 -5.21 4.57
CA ALA A 120 0.24 -5.03 6.01
C ALA A 120 -1.19 -4.68 6.43
N ARG A 121 -2.03 -4.25 5.49
CA ARG A 121 -3.39 -3.82 5.76
C ARG A 121 -4.38 -4.62 4.93
N PHE A 122 -5.46 -5.02 5.57
CA PHE A 122 -6.50 -5.83 4.94
C PHE A 122 -7.14 -5.15 3.73
N ASP A 123 -7.54 -3.88 3.90
CA ASP A 123 -8.21 -3.14 2.82
C ASP A 123 -7.30 -2.94 1.61
N MET A 124 -6.02 -2.65 1.85
CA MET A 124 -5.06 -2.49 0.75
C MET A 124 -4.82 -3.81 0.01
N PHE A 125 -4.75 -4.91 0.73
CA PHE A 125 -4.59 -6.23 0.13
C PHE A 125 -5.76 -6.55 -0.82
N VAL A 126 -6.99 -6.43 -0.33
CA VAL A 126 -8.19 -6.77 -1.12
C VAL A 126 -8.27 -5.88 -2.37
N ARG A 127 -8.06 -4.59 -2.21
CA ARG A 127 -8.11 -3.67 -3.35
C ARG A 127 -7.02 -3.97 -4.38
N ALA A 128 -5.83 -4.33 -3.92
CA ALA A 128 -4.73 -4.66 -4.83
C ALA A 128 -5.03 -5.91 -5.65
N ILE A 129 -5.56 -6.96 -5.02
CA ILE A 129 -5.92 -8.19 -5.72
C ILE A 129 -7.04 -7.93 -6.72
N LEU A 130 -8.09 -7.23 -6.31
CA LEU A 130 -9.20 -6.90 -7.19
C LEU A 130 -8.77 -6.03 -8.36
N GLN A 131 -7.91 -5.05 -8.12
CA GLN A 131 -7.38 -4.21 -9.18
C GLN A 131 -6.65 -5.04 -10.24
N ARG A 132 -5.82 -6.00 -9.82
CA ARG A 132 -5.14 -6.88 -10.77
C ARG A 132 -6.14 -7.73 -11.56
N GLN A 133 -7.17 -8.23 -10.92
CA GLN A 133 -8.20 -8.99 -11.60
C GLN A 133 -8.93 -8.15 -12.67
N PHE A 134 -9.25 -6.91 -12.35
CA PHE A 134 -9.89 -6.01 -13.31
C PHE A 134 -8.96 -5.59 -14.45
N ILE A 135 -7.68 -5.45 -14.19
CA ILE A 135 -6.70 -5.16 -15.25
C ILE A 135 -6.58 -6.35 -16.21
N LYS A 136 -6.58 -7.57 -15.68
CA LYS A 136 -6.49 -8.79 -16.50
C LYS A 136 -7.78 -9.10 -17.25
N GLY A 137 -8.90 -8.81 -16.62
CA GLY A 137 -10.20 -9.04 -17.19
C GLY A 137 -10.67 -7.88 -18.01
#